data_e7124275fee8b18cc99712ef1e18c379
#
_entry.id   e7124275fee8b18cc99712ef1e18c379
#
_cell.length_a   1.000
_cell.length_b   1.000
_cell.length_c   1.000
_cell.angle_alpha   90.00
_cell.angle_beta   90.00
_cell.angle_gamma   90.00
#
_symmetry.space_group_name_H-M   'P 1'
#
loop_
_entity.id
_entity.type
_entity.pdbx_description
1 polymer ?
#
loop_
_entity_poly.entity_id
_entity_poly.type
_entity_poly.pdbx_seq_one_letter_code
_entity_poly.pdbx_strand_id
1 'polypeptide(L)'
;MKFEELKVIIKRLYKEYVRKHIKRILIALVLSIIVAGSTSGIAWLLDPAVKKIFIEQNKIFAWSIPFLIVLAFASKGLSLYFARINIIRVGEEVAGELQKKIANNILTSDIQTLDNRHSGKYISNVMFDTHHIQNLVSSGVLNLMKDSFSVVALVSLMFYQNWKLALFALLMMPLAGGLAKSLGKRIGKATSKAGVSSGNLASFLTEIFKGSKMIRIYQKEDEENKKAEEVIDDLVEKNIKIGSVLIRATPIMETLTGFMIAGFIIFSGKLISAGELGVNNFFSFLAAMMLAYQPIRSLATINMAAYQGAAAFKRISSIIDKEIKIKETNKFPKLILKNSDINFKNVEFKYESTDEKAIKEISLEIKGNTMTAFVGHSGAGKSTIINLLPRFYDPQKGSIEIDGQNISSVSLSSLRKNLSLVSQDVILFDDTVKNNIAYAKPGASEKEIVEACRFAASDEFINKLPKGYDTMIGENGVRLSGGQKQRISIARAILKSSPIILLDEATSSLDAESEEIVQNAINNLTKNKTTLVIAHRLSTIHNANKIFVMKQGKVINSGNHDFLIDNCAEYKSLYQKQLK
;
A
#
# COMPACT_ATOMS: atom_id res chain seq x y z
N MET A 1 -17.89 8.78 9.04
CA MET A 1 -17.07 8.65 10.26
C MET A 1 -17.67 9.54 11.35
N LYS A 2 -17.95 9.02 12.53
CA LYS A 2 -18.44 9.79 13.69
C LYS A 2 -17.24 10.54 14.33
N PHE A 3 -17.53 11.62 15.09
CA PHE A 3 -16.46 12.43 15.70
C PHE A 3 -15.61 11.64 16.71
N GLU A 4 -16.21 10.75 17.47
CA GLU A 4 -15.49 9.86 18.41
C GLU A 4 -14.53 8.90 17.66
N GLU A 5 -14.96 8.35 16.54
CA GLU A 5 -14.13 7.50 15.68
C GLU A 5 -12.92 8.29 15.12
N LEU A 6 -13.14 9.53 14.68
CA LEU A 6 -12.08 10.44 14.24
C LEU A 6 -11.02 10.64 15.34
N LYS A 7 -11.48 10.91 16.57
CA LYS A 7 -10.60 11.14 17.73
C LYS A 7 -9.73 9.92 18.05
N VAL A 8 -10.34 8.73 18.00
CA VAL A 8 -9.61 7.46 18.23
C VAL A 8 -8.53 7.25 17.16
N ILE A 9 -8.88 7.46 15.89
CA ILE A 9 -7.94 7.28 14.77
C ILE A 9 -6.77 8.27 14.85
N ILE A 10 -7.05 9.56 15.09
CA ILE A 10 -6.00 10.58 15.22
C ILE A 10 -5.12 10.31 16.45
N LYS A 11 -5.70 9.90 17.58
CA LYS A 11 -4.94 9.53 18.78
C LYS A 11 -3.99 8.37 18.51
N ARG A 12 -4.44 7.35 17.77
CA ARG A 12 -3.62 6.23 17.35
C ARG A 12 -2.47 6.68 16.43
N LEU A 13 -2.77 7.45 15.38
CA LEU A 13 -1.77 8.00 14.46
C LEU A 13 -0.70 8.79 15.23
N TYR A 14 -1.13 9.65 16.17
CA TYR A 14 -0.21 10.41 17.00
C TYR A 14 0.67 9.49 17.86
N LYS A 15 0.10 8.55 18.60
CA LYS A 15 0.82 7.68 19.55
C LYS A 15 1.84 6.78 18.85
N GLU A 16 1.45 6.18 17.71
CA GLU A 16 2.28 5.17 17.04
C GLU A 16 3.35 5.79 16.12
N TYR A 17 3.07 6.94 15.50
CA TYR A 17 3.93 7.51 14.46
C TYR A 17 4.45 8.92 14.79
N VAL A 18 3.56 9.86 15.10
CA VAL A 18 3.91 11.27 15.22
C VAL A 18 4.73 11.58 16.48
N ARG A 19 4.45 10.92 17.60
CA ARG A 19 5.14 11.12 18.89
C ARG A 19 6.66 10.93 18.82
N LYS A 20 7.14 10.09 17.93
CA LYS A 20 8.58 9.85 17.72
C LYS A 20 9.33 11.11 17.31
N HIS A 21 8.64 12.07 16.70
CA HIS A 21 9.19 13.31 16.16
C HIS A 21 8.92 14.53 17.04
N ILE A 22 8.61 14.32 18.33
CA ILE A 22 8.17 15.39 19.25
C ILE A 22 9.16 16.56 19.33
N LYS A 23 10.47 16.33 19.21
CA LYS A 23 11.48 17.41 19.24
C LYS A 23 11.27 18.42 18.11
N ARG A 24 11.05 17.95 16.88
CA ARG A 24 10.80 18.83 15.71
C ARG A 24 9.46 19.54 15.83
N ILE A 25 8.45 18.88 16.40
CA ILE A 25 7.13 19.47 16.64
C ILE A 25 7.26 20.60 17.68
N LEU A 26 8.03 20.43 18.74
CA LEU A 26 8.29 21.47 19.73
C LEU A 26 9.03 22.67 19.14
N ILE A 27 10.02 22.45 18.28
CA ILE A 27 10.70 23.53 17.54
C ILE A 27 9.69 24.31 16.70
N ALA A 28 8.84 23.60 15.93
CA ALA A 28 7.81 24.23 15.11
C ALA A 28 6.77 24.98 15.94
N LEU A 29 6.45 24.50 17.15
CA LEU A 29 5.54 25.15 18.09
C LEU A 29 6.13 26.49 18.58
N VAL A 30 7.40 26.51 19.02
CA VAL A 30 8.08 27.75 19.44
C VAL A 30 8.11 28.75 18.29
N LEU A 31 8.51 28.31 17.10
CA LEU A 31 8.51 29.16 15.90
C LEU A 31 7.10 29.66 15.53
N SER A 32 6.07 28.87 15.76
CA SER A 32 4.67 29.29 15.55
C SER A 32 4.24 30.38 16.53
N ILE A 33 4.73 30.36 17.77
CA ILE A 33 4.51 31.42 18.75
C ILE A 33 5.20 32.74 18.29
N ILE A 34 6.41 32.64 17.75
CA ILE A 34 7.11 33.82 17.19
C ILE A 34 6.32 34.40 16.00
N VAL A 35 5.81 33.53 15.10
CA VAL A 35 4.95 33.95 13.97
C VAL A 35 3.71 34.70 14.48
N ALA A 36 3.06 34.17 15.51
CA ALA A 36 1.86 34.78 16.09
C ALA A 36 2.18 36.15 16.74
N GLY A 37 3.26 36.21 17.52
CA GLY A 37 3.73 37.46 18.13
C GLY A 37 4.11 38.52 17.10
N SER A 38 4.86 38.14 16.04
CA SER A 38 5.20 39.05 14.94
C SER A 38 3.95 39.52 14.20
N THR A 39 2.94 38.64 13.97
CA THR A 39 1.71 39.03 13.30
C THR A 39 0.87 40.01 14.12
N SER A 40 0.76 39.78 15.44
CA SER A 40 0.10 40.72 16.36
C SER A 40 0.89 42.03 16.51
N GLY A 41 2.22 41.95 16.55
CA GLY A 41 3.12 43.10 16.61
C GLY A 41 2.98 44.02 15.39
N ILE A 42 2.81 43.49 14.19
CA ILE A 42 2.54 44.27 12.97
C ILE A 42 1.24 45.07 13.12
N ALA A 43 0.16 44.45 13.61
CA ALA A 43 -1.10 45.15 13.85
C ALA A 43 -0.97 46.23 14.95
N TRP A 44 -0.24 45.93 16.03
CA TRP A 44 -0.02 46.84 17.15
C TRP A 44 0.82 48.07 16.73
N LEU A 45 1.83 47.89 15.88
CA LEU A 45 2.69 48.99 15.41
C LEU A 45 1.94 50.06 14.61
N LEU A 46 0.75 49.77 14.09
CA LEU A 46 -0.09 50.75 13.40
C LEU A 46 -0.67 51.81 14.37
N ASP A 47 -0.92 51.45 15.62
CA ASP A 47 -1.35 52.43 16.64
C ASP A 47 -0.29 53.52 16.85
N PRO A 48 0.96 53.23 17.30
CA PRO A 48 1.97 54.24 17.40
C PRO A 48 2.37 54.89 16.05
N ALA A 49 2.22 54.17 14.92
CA ALA A 49 2.47 54.75 13.61
C ALA A 49 1.51 55.92 13.32
N VAL A 50 0.21 55.71 13.48
CA VAL A 50 -0.81 56.75 13.27
C VAL A 50 -0.62 57.88 14.30
N LYS A 51 -0.48 57.57 15.57
CA LYS A 51 -0.38 58.56 16.65
C LYS A 51 0.89 59.37 16.55
N LYS A 52 2.08 58.72 16.51
CA LYS A 52 3.38 59.36 16.61
C LYS A 52 3.89 59.97 15.31
N ILE A 53 3.59 59.37 14.15
CA ILE A 53 4.07 59.88 12.85
C ILE A 53 3.08 60.86 12.27
N PHE A 54 1.77 60.55 12.21
CA PHE A 54 0.82 61.38 11.48
C PHE A 54 0.16 62.46 12.34
N ILE A 55 -0.10 62.18 13.64
CA ILE A 55 -0.74 63.16 14.53
C ILE A 55 0.32 64.05 15.22
N GLU A 56 1.31 63.43 15.89
CA GLU A 56 2.36 64.15 16.65
C GLU A 56 3.55 64.59 15.77
N GLN A 57 3.66 64.17 14.52
CA GLN A 57 4.71 64.48 13.53
C GLN A 57 6.15 64.29 14.06
N ASN A 58 6.39 63.30 14.90
CA ASN A 58 7.67 63.02 15.52
C ASN A 58 8.65 62.36 14.54
N LYS A 59 9.75 63.07 14.21
CA LYS A 59 10.76 62.65 13.24
C LYS A 59 11.49 61.34 13.63
N ILE A 60 11.69 61.07 14.90
CA ILE A 60 12.40 59.88 15.38
C ILE A 60 11.53 58.63 15.09
N PHE A 61 10.26 58.71 15.39
CA PHE A 61 9.32 57.60 15.14
C PHE A 61 9.04 57.36 13.66
N ALA A 62 9.22 58.40 12.80
CA ALA A 62 9.09 58.28 11.37
C ALA A 62 10.09 57.28 10.72
N TRP A 63 11.25 57.06 11.34
CA TRP A 63 12.25 56.09 10.90
C TRP A 63 12.19 54.76 11.69
N SER A 64 11.99 54.84 13.00
CA SER A 64 12.03 53.65 13.86
C SER A 64 10.85 52.71 13.67
N ILE A 65 9.63 53.20 13.47
CA ILE A 65 8.44 52.36 13.32
C ILE A 65 8.47 51.58 11.99
N PRO A 66 8.75 52.20 10.82
CA PRO A 66 8.92 51.43 9.58
C PRO A 66 10.00 50.34 9.67
N PHE A 67 11.13 50.64 10.32
CA PHE A 67 12.18 49.64 10.55
C PHE A 67 11.69 48.46 11.41
N LEU A 68 10.95 48.72 12.49
CA LEU A 68 10.35 47.67 13.33
C LEU A 68 9.30 46.84 12.57
N ILE A 69 8.54 47.45 11.66
CA ILE A 69 7.59 46.74 10.80
C ILE A 69 8.35 45.76 9.89
N VAL A 70 9.43 46.23 9.23
CA VAL A 70 10.26 45.34 8.38
C VAL A 70 10.84 44.19 9.19
N LEU A 71 11.35 44.45 10.40
CA LEU A 71 11.88 43.43 11.29
C LEU A 71 10.81 42.41 11.69
N ALA A 72 9.59 42.88 11.99
CA ALA A 72 8.46 41.99 12.33
C ALA A 72 8.06 41.07 11.14
N PHE A 73 8.03 41.62 9.92
CA PHE A 73 7.77 40.81 8.72
C PHE A 73 8.90 39.82 8.44
N ALA A 74 10.17 40.23 8.59
CA ALA A 74 11.33 39.35 8.43
C ALA A 74 11.31 38.21 9.47
N SER A 75 11.09 38.54 10.74
CA SER A 75 10.93 37.55 11.82
C SER A 75 9.81 36.55 11.55
N LYS A 76 8.63 37.05 11.14
CA LYS A 76 7.49 36.23 10.75
C LYS A 76 7.84 35.27 9.59
N GLY A 77 8.48 35.79 8.54
CA GLY A 77 8.83 35.01 7.33
C GLY A 77 9.84 33.92 7.65
N LEU A 78 10.95 34.24 8.33
CA LEU A 78 11.98 33.29 8.71
C LEU A 78 11.45 32.20 9.65
N SER A 79 10.72 32.61 10.70
CA SER A 79 10.13 31.66 11.65
C SER A 79 9.14 30.72 10.97
N LEU A 80 8.31 31.22 10.05
CA LEU A 80 7.38 30.39 9.30
C LEU A 80 8.10 29.40 8.37
N TYR A 81 9.18 29.82 7.73
CA TYR A 81 10.01 28.96 6.88
C TYR A 81 10.58 27.79 7.68
N PHE A 82 11.26 28.07 8.80
CA PHE A 82 11.85 27.03 9.63
C PHE A 82 10.80 26.14 10.30
N ALA A 83 9.64 26.68 10.70
CA ALA A 83 8.53 25.88 11.20
C ALA A 83 8.02 24.91 10.15
N ARG A 84 7.79 25.40 8.91
CA ARG A 84 7.34 24.57 7.79
C ARG A 84 8.29 23.44 7.47
N ILE A 85 9.60 23.70 7.35
CA ILE A 85 10.57 22.67 6.97
C ILE A 85 10.67 21.55 8.02
N ASN A 86 10.59 21.90 9.31
CA ASN A 86 10.58 20.90 10.38
C ASN A 86 9.34 20.01 10.32
N ILE A 87 8.17 20.59 10.11
CA ILE A 87 6.91 19.82 10.07
C ILE A 87 6.76 19.02 8.76
N ILE A 88 7.22 19.56 7.62
CA ILE A 88 7.25 18.79 6.36
C ILE A 88 8.09 17.52 6.54
N ARG A 89 9.27 17.62 7.15
CA ARG A 89 10.11 16.44 7.44
C ARG A 89 9.37 15.41 8.30
N VAL A 90 8.63 15.84 9.32
CA VAL A 90 7.82 14.94 10.14
C VAL A 90 6.76 14.25 9.30
N GLY A 91 6.05 14.98 8.44
CA GLY A 91 5.03 14.43 7.56
C GLY A 91 5.58 13.37 6.60
N GLU A 92 6.73 13.66 5.95
CA GLU A 92 7.39 12.74 5.03
C GLU A 92 7.94 11.48 5.75
N GLU A 93 8.54 11.65 6.92
CA GLU A 93 9.05 10.51 7.70
C GLU A 93 7.91 9.59 8.17
N VAL A 94 6.77 10.15 8.58
CA VAL A 94 5.56 9.38 8.94
C VAL A 94 4.98 8.65 7.72
N ALA A 95 4.88 9.34 6.57
CA ALA A 95 4.40 8.72 5.33
C ALA A 95 5.33 7.58 4.89
N GLY A 96 6.64 7.80 4.91
CA GLY A 96 7.64 6.78 4.58
C GLY A 96 7.61 5.58 5.53
N GLU A 97 7.39 5.79 6.85
CA GLU A 97 7.22 4.67 7.80
C GLU A 97 5.96 3.84 7.47
N LEU A 98 4.86 4.49 7.12
CA LEU A 98 3.63 3.81 6.71
C LEU A 98 3.83 3.02 5.40
N GLN A 99 4.49 3.62 4.40
CA GLN A 99 4.82 2.94 3.13
C GLN A 99 5.68 1.69 3.37
N LYS A 100 6.72 1.80 4.19
CA LYS A 100 7.57 0.66 4.59
C LYS A 100 6.76 -0.43 5.30
N LYS A 101 5.84 -0.07 6.19
CA LYS A 101 4.97 -1.03 6.87
C LYS A 101 4.01 -1.72 5.92
N ILE A 102 3.42 -1.00 4.97
CA ILE A 102 2.54 -1.60 3.96
C ILE A 102 3.35 -2.58 3.09
N ALA A 103 4.53 -2.17 2.60
CA ALA A 103 5.39 -3.02 1.79
C ALA A 103 5.81 -4.29 2.55
N ASN A 104 6.23 -4.16 3.80
CA ASN A 104 6.56 -5.31 4.64
C ASN A 104 5.35 -6.22 4.89
N ASN A 105 4.17 -5.64 5.12
CA ASN A 105 2.94 -6.42 5.29
C ASN A 105 2.59 -7.21 4.02
N ILE A 106 2.71 -6.60 2.82
CA ILE A 106 2.50 -7.30 1.54
C ILE A 106 3.46 -8.50 1.42
N LEU A 107 4.74 -8.32 1.77
CA LEU A 107 5.76 -9.39 1.69
C LEU A 107 5.54 -10.52 2.69
N THR A 108 4.91 -10.24 3.82
CA THR A 108 4.73 -11.21 4.93
C THR A 108 3.30 -11.72 5.06
N SER A 109 2.34 -11.15 4.34
CA SER A 109 0.93 -11.56 4.37
C SER A 109 0.72 -12.95 3.81
N ASP A 110 -0.32 -13.61 4.30
CA ASP A 110 -0.79 -14.88 3.74
C ASP A 110 -1.19 -14.72 2.28
N ILE A 111 -0.83 -15.67 1.43
CA ILE A 111 -1.14 -15.66 0.00
C ILE A 111 -2.64 -15.52 -0.23
N GLN A 112 -3.45 -16.22 0.56
CA GLN A 112 -4.92 -16.11 0.53
C GLN A 112 -5.43 -14.66 0.73
N THR A 113 -4.70 -13.85 1.49
CA THR A 113 -5.01 -12.43 1.68
C THR A 113 -4.71 -11.60 0.44
N LEU A 114 -3.63 -11.93 -0.26
CA LEU A 114 -3.20 -11.21 -1.47
C LEU A 114 -4.09 -11.57 -2.65
N ASP A 115 -4.44 -12.84 -2.82
CA ASP A 115 -5.32 -13.34 -3.90
C ASP A 115 -6.72 -12.71 -3.86
N ASN A 116 -7.23 -12.41 -2.66
CA ASN A 116 -8.55 -11.81 -2.47
C ASN A 116 -8.61 -10.30 -2.74
N ARG A 117 -7.50 -9.65 -3.11
CA ARG A 117 -7.46 -8.19 -3.33
C ARG A 117 -6.76 -7.82 -4.64
N HIS A 118 -7.35 -6.92 -5.39
CA HIS A 118 -6.72 -6.36 -6.58
C HIS A 118 -5.45 -5.57 -6.24
N SER A 119 -4.36 -5.81 -6.95
CA SER A 119 -3.06 -5.14 -6.78
C SER A 119 -3.17 -3.61 -6.86
N GLY A 120 -4.02 -3.07 -7.75
CA GLY A 120 -4.25 -1.63 -7.88
C GLY A 120 -4.75 -0.95 -6.60
N LYS A 121 -5.48 -1.67 -5.72
CA LYS A 121 -5.90 -1.12 -4.42
C LYS A 121 -4.72 -0.93 -3.47
N TYR A 122 -3.76 -1.86 -3.46
CA TYR A 122 -2.53 -1.71 -2.67
C TYR A 122 -1.69 -0.53 -3.16
N ILE A 123 -1.51 -0.40 -4.49
CA ILE A 123 -0.79 0.71 -5.12
C ILE A 123 -1.45 2.04 -4.73
N SER A 124 -2.76 2.15 -4.88
CA SER A 124 -3.53 3.35 -4.49
C SER A 124 -3.33 3.72 -3.01
N ASN A 125 -3.38 2.74 -2.09
CA ASN A 125 -3.18 3.00 -0.67
C ASN A 125 -1.75 3.49 -0.37
N VAL A 126 -0.73 2.92 -1.03
CA VAL A 126 0.67 3.33 -0.84
C VAL A 126 0.92 4.74 -1.39
N MET A 127 0.35 5.10 -2.53
CA MET A 127 0.65 6.38 -3.20
C MET A 127 -0.26 7.52 -2.73
N PHE A 128 -1.57 7.31 -2.69
CA PHE A 128 -2.52 8.40 -2.43
C PHE A 128 -2.89 8.53 -0.96
N ASP A 129 -3.13 7.42 -0.26
CA ASP A 129 -3.56 7.50 1.13
C ASP A 129 -2.44 7.97 2.06
N THR A 130 -1.21 7.56 1.83
CA THR A 130 -0.06 8.07 2.60
C THR A 130 0.13 9.57 2.42
N HIS A 131 -0.13 10.12 1.22
CA HIS A 131 -0.08 11.55 0.97
C HIS A 131 -1.14 12.34 1.76
N HIS A 132 -2.37 11.81 1.89
CA HIS A 132 -3.39 12.43 2.74
C HIS A 132 -2.99 12.47 4.21
N ILE A 133 -2.30 11.44 4.70
CA ILE A 133 -1.78 11.40 6.07
C ILE A 133 -0.61 12.38 6.23
N GLN A 134 0.30 12.41 5.27
CA GLN A 134 1.41 13.37 5.23
C GLN A 134 0.90 14.80 5.32
N ASN A 135 -0.13 15.16 4.53
CA ASN A 135 -0.75 16.49 4.57
C ASN A 135 -1.40 16.81 5.93
N LEU A 136 -2.05 15.82 6.57
CA LEU A 136 -2.60 16.01 7.91
C LEU A 136 -1.50 16.29 8.93
N VAL A 137 -0.43 15.48 8.93
CA VAL A 137 0.66 15.57 9.91
C VAL A 137 1.54 16.81 9.66
N SER A 138 1.69 17.24 8.40
CA SER A 138 2.47 18.45 8.05
C SER A 138 1.61 19.71 8.12
N SER A 139 0.87 20.02 7.06
CA SER A 139 0.10 21.26 6.96
C SER A 139 -1.01 21.37 8.02
N GLY A 140 -1.67 20.23 8.35
CA GLY A 140 -2.73 20.21 9.36
C GLY A 140 -2.20 20.59 10.75
N VAL A 141 -1.12 19.94 11.20
CA VAL A 141 -0.54 20.22 12.54
C VAL A 141 0.06 21.62 12.61
N LEU A 142 0.81 22.04 11.58
CA LEU A 142 1.40 23.39 11.56
C LEU A 142 0.34 24.48 11.60
N ASN A 143 -0.70 24.38 10.76
CA ASN A 143 -1.76 25.37 10.73
C ASN A 143 -2.54 25.39 12.06
N LEU A 144 -2.77 24.21 12.68
CA LEU A 144 -3.38 24.17 14.01
C LEU A 144 -2.58 24.98 15.03
N MET A 145 -1.27 24.74 15.11
CA MET A 145 -0.40 25.46 16.06
C MET A 145 -0.32 26.96 15.74
N LYS A 146 0.13 27.28 14.53
CA LYS A 146 0.37 28.65 14.09
C LYS A 146 -0.89 29.50 14.16
N ASP A 147 -2.00 29.02 13.61
CA ASP A 147 -3.21 29.80 13.48
C ASP A 147 -3.95 29.93 14.82
N SER A 148 -3.88 28.91 15.71
CA SER A 148 -4.41 29.02 17.07
C SER A 148 -3.67 30.11 17.86
N PHE A 149 -2.35 30.12 17.87
CA PHE A 149 -1.58 31.17 18.55
C PHE A 149 -1.80 32.53 17.92
N SER A 150 -1.91 32.61 16.57
CA SER A 150 -2.18 33.87 15.89
C SER A 150 -3.55 34.45 16.25
N VAL A 151 -4.59 33.59 16.32
CA VAL A 151 -5.93 34.04 16.75
C VAL A 151 -5.92 34.52 18.17
N VAL A 152 -5.29 33.77 19.10
CA VAL A 152 -5.20 34.19 20.51
C VAL A 152 -4.47 35.53 20.64
N ALA A 153 -3.31 35.70 19.98
CA ALA A 153 -2.55 36.93 20.04
C ALA A 153 -3.29 38.15 19.46
N LEU A 154 -3.94 37.97 18.30
CA LEU A 154 -4.71 39.06 17.66
C LEU A 154 -5.98 39.40 18.43
N VAL A 155 -6.70 38.39 18.95
CA VAL A 155 -7.88 38.64 19.82
C VAL A 155 -7.47 39.36 21.11
N SER A 156 -6.36 38.96 21.74
CA SER A 156 -5.81 39.65 22.90
C SER A 156 -5.47 41.11 22.59
N LEU A 157 -4.86 41.39 21.43
CA LEU A 157 -4.61 42.74 20.96
C LEU A 157 -5.91 43.53 20.74
N MET A 158 -6.94 42.92 20.14
CA MET A 158 -8.25 43.55 19.95
C MET A 158 -8.87 43.96 21.31
N PHE A 159 -8.82 43.07 22.33
CA PHE A 159 -9.28 43.41 23.69
C PHE A 159 -8.49 44.51 24.33
N TYR A 160 -7.18 44.57 24.11
CA TYR A 160 -6.32 45.64 24.58
C TYR A 160 -6.68 46.99 23.95
N GLN A 161 -6.99 47.02 22.65
CA GLN A 161 -7.37 48.23 21.94
C GLN A 161 -8.75 48.75 22.34
N ASN A 162 -9.77 47.87 22.33
CA ASN A 162 -11.12 48.19 22.82
C ASN A 162 -11.94 46.92 23.07
N TRP A 163 -12.31 46.65 24.31
CA TRP A 163 -13.00 45.45 24.70
C TRP A 163 -14.44 45.35 24.13
N LYS A 164 -15.16 46.49 23.93
CA LYS A 164 -16.51 46.54 23.38
C LYS A 164 -16.52 46.07 21.92
N LEU A 165 -15.56 46.55 21.13
CA LEU A 165 -15.36 46.11 19.73
C LEU A 165 -14.90 44.66 19.65
N ALA A 166 -14.04 44.19 20.56
CA ALA A 166 -13.57 42.82 20.61
C ALA A 166 -14.70 41.83 20.88
N LEU A 167 -15.62 42.14 21.78
CA LEU A 167 -16.82 41.33 22.01
C LEU A 167 -17.71 41.20 20.75
N PHE A 168 -17.88 42.33 20.03
CA PHE A 168 -18.59 42.32 18.76
C PHE A 168 -17.92 41.37 17.72
N ALA A 169 -16.59 41.43 17.59
CA ALA A 169 -15.85 40.58 16.67
C ALA A 169 -15.94 39.10 17.06
N LEU A 170 -16.02 38.74 18.35
CA LEU A 170 -16.15 37.37 18.83
C LEU A 170 -17.48 36.71 18.48
N LEU A 171 -18.55 37.44 18.22
CA LEU A 171 -19.85 36.90 17.81
C LEU A 171 -19.77 36.05 16.54
N MET A 172 -18.77 36.26 15.68
CA MET A 172 -18.59 35.49 14.43
C MET A 172 -17.89 34.13 14.62
N MET A 173 -17.14 33.92 15.71
CA MET A 173 -16.40 32.66 15.93
C MET A 173 -17.27 31.41 16.03
N PRO A 174 -18.40 31.38 16.76
CA PRO A 174 -19.27 30.22 16.84
C PRO A 174 -19.89 29.82 15.49
N LEU A 175 -20.20 30.79 14.64
CA LEU A 175 -20.73 30.56 13.29
C LEU A 175 -19.68 29.85 12.41
N ALA A 176 -18.44 30.34 12.41
CA ALA A 176 -17.33 29.71 11.70
C ALA A 176 -17.08 28.27 12.19
N GLY A 177 -17.12 28.01 13.49
CA GLY A 177 -16.93 26.70 14.10
C GLY A 177 -18.02 25.67 13.70
N GLY A 178 -19.28 26.10 13.66
CA GLY A 178 -20.41 25.27 13.23
C GLY A 178 -20.30 24.83 11.76
N LEU A 179 -19.93 25.76 10.89
CA LEU A 179 -19.66 25.51 9.47
C LEU A 179 -18.51 24.51 9.29
N ALA A 180 -17.40 24.70 9.99
CA ALA A 180 -16.23 23.84 9.95
C ALA A 180 -16.57 22.38 10.26
N LYS A 181 -17.39 22.13 11.31
CA LYS A 181 -17.81 20.78 11.70
C LYS A 181 -18.68 20.11 10.63
N SER A 182 -19.61 20.85 10.01
CA SER A 182 -20.48 20.35 8.95
C SER A 182 -19.69 19.99 7.69
N LEU A 183 -18.82 20.88 7.22
CA LEU A 183 -17.99 20.68 6.03
C LEU A 183 -16.98 19.52 6.23
N GLY A 184 -16.35 19.42 7.41
CA GLY A 184 -15.41 18.35 7.71
C GLY A 184 -16.01 16.95 7.56
N LYS A 185 -17.24 16.74 8.05
CA LYS A 185 -17.95 15.46 7.90
C LYS A 185 -18.25 15.11 6.44
N ARG A 186 -18.63 16.12 5.62
CA ARG A 186 -18.93 15.93 4.20
C ARG A 186 -17.67 15.57 3.41
N ILE A 187 -16.56 16.25 3.69
CA ILE A 187 -15.28 16.00 3.01
C ILE A 187 -14.74 14.59 3.31
N GLY A 188 -14.80 14.14 4.57
CA GLY A 188 -14.34 12.80 4.94
C GLY A 188 -15.11 11.68 4.19
N LYS A 189 -16.43 11.87 3.98
CA LYS A 189 -17.24 10.93 3.18
C LYS A 189 -16.87 10.98 1.69
N ALA A 190 -16.63 12.18 1.13
CA ALA A 190 -16.25 12.35 -0.27
C ALA A 190 -14.87 11.74 -0.54
N THR A 191 -13.87 12.01 0.33
CA THR A 191 -12.51 11.47 0.22
C THR A 191 -12.49 9.93 0.31
N SER A 192 -13.32 9.35 1.19
CA SER A 192 -13.42 7.89 1.27
C SER A 192 -13.93 7.28 -0.04
N LYS A 193 -14.92 7.90 -0.68
CA LYS A 193 -15.45 7.44 -1.98
C LYS A 193 -14.43 7.62 -3.09
N ALA A 194 -13.78 8.78 -3.18
CA ALA A 194 -12.74 9.04 -4.18
C ALA A 194 -11.57 8.06 -4.07
N GLY A 195 -11.17 7.69 -2.83
CA GLY A 195 -10.14 6.66 -2.61
C GLY A 195 -10.51 5.28 -3.17
N VAL A 196 -11.80 4.90 -3.12
CA VAL A 196 -12.30 3.66 -3.75
C VAL A 196 -12.24 3.77 -5.27
N SER A 197 -12.74 4.88 -5.84
CA SER A 197 -12.72 5.12 -7.30
C SER A 197 -11.29 5.17 -7.83
N SER A 198 -10.34 5.78 -7.10
CA SER A 198 -8.92 5.78 -7.45
C SER A 198 -8.33 4.36 -7.47
N GLY A 199 -8.70 3.50 -6.50
CA GLY A 199 -8.30 2.09 -6.49
C GLY A 199 -8.89 1.30 -7.67
N ASN A 200 -10.14 1.58 -8.04
CA ASN A 200 -10.79 0.96 -9.20
C ASN A 200 -10.09 1.36 -10.51
N LEU A 201 -9.78 2.65 -10.68
CA LEU A 201 -9.03 3.13 -11.86
C LEU A 201 -7.65 2.47 -11.95
N ALA A 202 -6.90 2.40 -10.86
CA ALA A 202 -5.59 1.75 -10.85
C ALA A 202 -5.69 0.26 -11.22
N SER A 203 -6.73 -0.44 -10.75
CA SER A 203 -6.99 -1.84 -11.09
C SER A 203 -7.33 -2.00 -12.57
N PHE A 204 -8.21 -1.14 -13.09
CA PHE A 204 -8.63 -1.14 -14.48
C PHE A 204 -7.46 -0.85 -15.44
N LEU A 205 -6.64 0.14 -15.14
CA LEU A 205 -5.43 0.42 -15.93
C LEU A 205 -4.47 -0.77 -15.96
N THR A 206 -4.30 -1.46 -14.82
CA THR A 206 -3.47 -2.68 -14.75
C THR A 206 -4.04 -3.78 -15.65
N GLU A 207 -5.37 -3.91 -15.74
CA GLU A 207 -6.05 -4.87 -16.61
C GLU A 207 -5.85 -4.52 -18.09
N ILE A 208 -6.01 -3.25 -18.49
CA ILE A 208 -5.74 -2.78 -19.85
C ILE A 208 -4.29 -3.08 -20.26
N PHE A 209 -3.32 -2.77 -19.40
CA PHE A 209 -1.91 -3.05 -19.71
C PHE A 209 -1.65 -4.53 -19.96
N LYS A 210 -2.17 -5.41 -19.09
CA LYS A 210 -2.04 -6.86 -19.24
C LYS A 210 -2.81 -7.40 -20.45
N GLY A 211 -4.00 -6.88 -20.70
CA GLY A 211 -4.91 -7.28 -21.77
C GLY A 211 -4.67 -6.61 -23.11
N SER A 212 -3.68 -5.71 -23.24
CA SER A 212 -3.52 -4.83 -24.42
C SER A 212 -3.45 -5.55 -25.76
N LYS A 213 -2.84 -6.73 -25.82
CA LYS A 213 -2.80 -7.57 -27.04
C LYS A 213 -4.19 -8.11 -27.41
N MET A 214 -4.97 -8.54 -26.40
CA MET A 214 -6.32 -9.07 -26.62
C MET A 214 -7.29 -7.97 -27.04
N ILE A 215 -7.20 -6.79 -26.42
CA ILE A 215 -8.02 -5.64 -26.80
C ILE A 215 -7.82 -5.32 -28.30
N ARG A 216 -6.56 -5.30 -28.76
CA ARG A 216 -6.22 -4.99 -30.17
C ARG A 216 -6.63 -6.10 -31.15
N ILE A 217 -6.38 -7.38 -30.82
CA ILE A 217 -6.73 -8.47 -31.73
C ILE A 217 -8.25 -8.61 -31.92
N TYR A 218 -9.03 -8.29 -30.89
CA TYR A 218 -10.49 -8.29 -30.94
C TYR A 218 -11.08 -6.93 -31.35
N GLN A 219 -10.24 -5.92 -31.67
CA GLN A 219 -10.68 -4.57 -32.08
C GLN A 219 -11.68 -3.97 -31.08
N LYS A 220 -11.34 -4.06 -29.77
CA LYS A 220 -12.18 -3.60 -28.67
C LYS A 220 -11.70 -2.29 -28.04
N GLU A 221 -10.82 -1.53 -28.72
CA GLU A 221 -10.26 -0.28 -28.23
C GLU A 221 -11.36 0.72 -27.84
N ASP A 222 -12.37 0.88 -28.71
CA ASP A 222 -13.47 1.82 -28.47
C ASP A 222 -14.35 1.40 -27.29
N GLU A 223 -14.57 0.09 -27.12
CA GLU A 223 -15.37 -0.43 -26.01
C GLU A 223 -14.62 -0.26 -24.67
N GLU A 224 -13.33 -0.60 -24.66
CA GLU A 224 -12.51 -0.43 -23.46
C GLU A 224 -12.24 1.05 -23.16
N ASN A 225 -12.16 1.93 -24.19
CA ASN A 225 -12.07 3.38 -24.00
C ASN A 225 -13.33 3.94 -23.33
N LYS A 226 -14.53 3.49 -23.72
CA LYS A 226 -15.78 3.89 -23.07
C LYS A 226 -15.80 3.48 -21.58
N LYS A 227 -15.35 2.26 -21.26
CA LYS A 227 -15.23 1.81 -19.87
C LYS A 227 -14.19 2.65 -19.09
N ALA A 228 -13.07 3.00 -19.75
CA ALA A 228 -12.07 3.88 -19.17
C ALA A 228 -12.66 5.27 -18.86
N GLU A 229 -13.42 5.86 -19.79
CA GLU A 229 -14.11 7.12 -19.60
C GLU A 229 -15.07 7.06 -18.39
N GLU A 230 -15.89 6.01 -18.28
CA GLU A 230 -16.82 5.83 -17.15
C GLU A 230 -16.07 5.76 -15.79
N VAL A 231 -14.97 5.01 -15.71
CA VAL A 231 -14.19 4.89 -14.48
C VAL A 231 -13.45 6.19 -14.15
N ILE A 232 -12.94 6.90 -15.16
CA ILE A 232 -12.28 8.19 -15.00
C ILE A 232 -13.31 9.25 -14.58
N ASP A 233 -14.47 9.31 -15.23
CA ASP A 233 -15.53 10.27 -14.94
C ASP A 233 -16.09 10.07 -13.53
N ASP A 234 -16.23 8.82 -13.07
CA ASP A 234 -16.58 8.56 -11.66
C ASP A 234 -15.54 9.16 -10.70
N LEU A 235 -14.25 8.98 -10.97
CA LEU A 235 -13.20 9.58 -10.14
C LEU A 235 -13.22 11.11 -10.23
N VAL A 236 -13.40 11.67 -11.43
CA VAL A 236 -13.51 13.13 -11.66
C VAL A 236 -14.69 13.70 -10.88
N GLU A 237 -15.89 13.08 -10.96
CA GLU A 237 -17.08 13.50 -10.18
C GLU A 237 -16.79 13.54 -8.68
N LYS A 238 -16.15 12.48 -8.14
CA LYS A 238 -15.80 12.43 -6.71
C LYS A 238 -14.78 13.50 -6.32
N ASN A 239 -13.78 13.77 -7.17
CA ASN A 239 -12.78 14.81 -6.95
C ASN A 239 -13.39 16.21 -7.04
N ILE A 240 -14.26 16.49 -8.03
CA ILE A 240 -15.03 17.73 -8.11
C ILE A 240 -15.87 17.92 -6.84
N LYS A 241 -16.50 16.86 -6.33
CA LYS A 241 -17.27 16.90 -5.08
C LYS A 241 -16.40 17.25 -3.88
N ILE A 242 -15.18 16.70 -3.79
CA ILE A 242 -14.19 17.09 -2.78
C ILE A 242 -13.87 18.57 -2.90
N GLY A 243 -13.46 19.01 -4.11
CA GLY A 243 -13.12 20.41 -4.40
C GLY A 243 -14.26 21.37 -4.08
N SER A 244 -15.49 21.06 -4.51
CA SER A 244 -16.67 21.89 -4.26
C SER A 244 -16.99 22.05 -2.78
N VAL A 245 -16.80 20.99 -1.96
CA VAL A 245 -16.97 21.09 -0.50
C VAL A 245 -15.89 21.96 0.13
N LEU A 246 -14.64 21.83 -0.32
CA LEU A 246 -13.50 22.65 0.15
C LEU A 246 -13.70 24.13 -0.15
N ILE A 247 -14.10 24.44 -1.39
CA ILE A 247 -14.24 25.82 -1.87
C ILE A 247 -15.43 26.53 -1.20
N ARG A 248 -16.50 25.83 -0.86
CA ARG A 248 -17.69 26.43 -0.20
C ARG A 248 -17.40 27.21 1.08
N ALA A 249 -16.34 26.84 1.79
CA ALA A 249 -15.93 27.58 3.00
C ALA A 249 -15.54 29.03 2.69
N THR A 250 -14.93 29.29 1.52
CA THR A 250 -14.39 30.60 1.14
C THR A 250 -15.46 31.67 1.02
N PRO A 251 -16.48 31.54 0.12
CA PRO A 251 -17.48 32.59 -0.04
C PRO A 251 -18.32 32.82 1.21
N ILE A 252 -18.58 31.79 1.99
CA ILE A 252 -19.32 31.93 3.26
C ILE A 252 -18.49 32.77 4.25
N MET A 253 -17.20 32.45 4.39
CA MET A 253 -16.32 33.21 5.31
C MET A 253 -16.09 34.64 4.84
N GLU A 254 -15.96 34.87 3.53
CA GLU A 254 -15.84 36.22 2.95
C GLU A 254 -17.09 37.07 3.22
N THR A 255 -18.27 36.51 3.00
CA THR A 255 -19.55 37.20 3.28
C THR A 255 -19.68 37.55 4.76
N LEU A 256 -19.38 36.60 5.66
CA LEU A 256 -19.40 36.84 7.11
C LEU A 256 -18.39 37.93 7.52
N THR A 257 -17.21 37.95 6.90
CA THR A 257 -16.20 38.97 7.14
C THR A 257 -16.67 40.34 6.65
N GLY A 258 -17.33 40.40 5.50
CA GLY A 258 -17.96 41.63 4.99
C GLY A 258 -18.98 42.23 5.96
N PHE A 259 -19.88 41.40 6.47
CA PHE A 259 -20.84 41.84 7.52
C PHE A 259 -20.14 42.31 8.80
N MET A 260 -19.07 41.61 9.20
CA MET A 260 -18.29 42.00 10.38
C MET A 260 -17.60 43.36 10.20
N ILE A 261 -16.97 43.59 9.04
CA ILE A 261 -16.31 44.88 8.74
C ILE A 261 -17.34 46.00 8.67
N ALA A 262 -18.47 45.83 8.01
CA ALA A 262 -19.54 46.83 7.94
C ALA A 262 -20.07 47.18 9.33
N GLY A 263 -20.40 46.18 10.13
CA GLY A 263 -20.82 46.42 11.52
C GLY A 263 -19.77 47.07 12.40
N PHE A 264 -18.50 46.68 12.21
CA PHE A 264 -17.35 47.32 12.89
C PHE A 264 -17.24 48.80 12.57
N ILE A 265 -17.34 49.18 11.29
CA ILE A 265 -17.27 50.59 10.86
C ILE A 265 -18.41 51.40 11.51
N ILE A 266 -19.63 50.88 11.48
CA ILE A 266 -20.79 51.59 12.09
C ILE A 266 -20.63 51.74 13.61
N PHE A 267 -20.18 50.66 14.29
CA PHE A 267 -20.08 50.69 15.75
C PHE A 267 -18.86 51.51 16.21
N SER A 268 -17.71 51.41 15.52
CA SER A 268 -16.53 52.23 15.82
C SER A 268 -16.79 53.73 15.55
N GLY A 269 -17.54 54.07 14.51
CA GLY A 269 -17.96 55.47 14.26
C GLY A 269 -18.71 56.10 15.43
N LYS A 270 -19.64 55.33 16.04
CA LYS A 270 -20.34 55.80 17.28
C LYS A 270 -19.39 55.98 18.45
N LEU A 271 -18.43 55.06 18.65
CA LEU A 271 -17.48 55.17 19.77
C LEU A 271 -16.47 56.30 19.57
N ILE A 272 -16.05 56.58 18.34
CA ILE A 272 -15.19 57.72 18.02
C ILE A 272 -15.91 59.05 18.28
N SER A 273 -17.18 59.15 17.84
CA SER A 273 -18.01 60.35 18.06
C SER A 273 -18.33 60.56 19.57
N ALA A 274 -18.34 59.50 20.36
CA ALA A 274 -18.50 59.60 21.82
C ALA A 274 -17.16 59.87 22.57
N GLY A 275 -16.04 59.94 21.87
CA GLY A 275 -14.71 60.13 22.48
C GLY A 275 -14.16 58.89 23.18
N GLU A 276 -14.78 57.72 23.05
CA GLU A 276 -14.36 56.45 23.69
C GLU A 276 -13.33 55.68 22.90
N LEU A 277 -13.06 56.03 21.63
CA LEU A 277 -12.11 55.38 20.74
C LEU A 277 -11.26 56.39 19.99
N GLY A 278 -9.93 56.26 20.06
CA GLY A 278 -9.02 57.05 19.25
C GLY A 278 -8.92 56.54 17.80
N VAL A 279 -8.67 57.45 16.87
CA VAL A 279 -8.47 57.10 15.46
C VAL A 279 -7.28 56.14 15.27
N ASN A 280 -6.21 56.29 16.03
CA ASN A 280 -5.07 55.37 16.05
C ASN A 280 -5.46 53.95 16.47
N ASN A 281 -6.28 53.81 17.51
CA ASN A 281 -6.81 52.50 17.97
C ASN A 281 -7.71 51.87 16.93
N PHE A 282 -8.53 52.67 16.22
CA PHE A 282 -9.36 52.18 15.11
C PHE A 282 -8.53 51.47 14.02
N PHE A 283 -7.43 52.11 13.54
CA PHE A 283 -6.59 51.53 12.51
C PHE A 283 -5.87 50.25 12.98
N SER A 284 -5.36 50.23 14.21
CA SER A 284 -4.71 49.05 14.78
C SER A 284 -5.71 47.89 14.95
N PHE A 285 -6.93 48.19 15.43
CA PHE A 285 -8.00 47.19 15.57
C PHE A 285 -8.43 46.64 14.21
N LEU A 286 -8.62 47.50 13.20
CA LEU A 286 -8.96 47.12 11.85
C LEU A 286 -7.91 46.19 11.25
N ALA A 287 -6.63 46.51 11.42
CA ALA A 287 -5.52 45.68 10.97
C ALA A 287 -5.50 44.32 11.69
N ALA A 288 -5.69 44.31 13.02
CA ALA A 288 -5.75 43.07 13.78
C ALA A 288 -6.92 42.15 13.29
N MET A 289 -8.10 42.77 13.01
CA MET A 289 -9.27 42.06 12.50
C MET A 289 -9.02 41.50 11.09
N MET A 290 -8.42 42.25 10.18
CA MET A 290 -8.04 41.80 8.83
C MET A 290 -7.00 40.68 8.87
N LEU A 291 -5.98 40.80 9.72
CA LEU A 291 -4.95 39.77 9.89
C LEU A 291 -5.48 38.50 10.57
N ALA A 292 -6.54 38.59 11.39
CA ALA A 292 -7.21 37.44 12.01
C ALA A 292 -8.04 36.61 11.05
N TYR A 293 -8.48 37.18 9.92
CA TYR A 293 -9.31 36.48 8.92
C TYR A 293 -8.67 35.18 8.45
N GLN A 294 -7.42 35.22 8.01
CA GLN A 294 -6.71 34.06 7.46
C GLN A 294 -6.51 32.93 8.48
N PRO A 295 -6.02 33.16 9.72
CA PRO A 295 -5.98 32.16 10.77
C PRO A 295 -7.34 31.55 11.11
N ILE A 296 -8.38 32.36 11.26
CA ILE A 296 -9.74 31.87 11.58
C ILE A 296 -10.26 30.96 10.45
N ARG A 297 -10.09 31.37 9.19
CA ARG A 297 -10.46 30.56 8.01
C ARG A 297 -9.68 29.25 7.99
N SER A 298 -8.38 29.27 8.24
CA SER A 298 -7.54 28.09 8.28
C SER A 298 -8.00 27.10 9.35
N LEU A 299 -8.27 27.56 10.58
CA LEU A 299 -8.82 26.74 11.66
C LEU A 299 -10.21 26.18 11.31
N ALA A 300 -11.06 26.93 10.62
CA ALA A 300 -12.35 26.45 10.14
C ALA A 300 -12.21 25.28 9.15
N THR A 301 -11.15 25.24 8.35
CA THR A 301 -10.91 24.20 7.34
C THR A 301 -10.08 23.02 7.85
N ILE A 302 -9.42 23.13 9.00
CA ILE A 302 -8.51 22.08 9.51
C ILE A 302 -9.23 20.73 9.75
N ASN A 303 -10.50 20.78 10.15
CA ASN A 303 -11.32 19.59 10.30
C ASN A 303 -11.41 18.77 9.00
N MET A 304 -11.35 19.42 7.83
CA MET A 304 -11.39 18.74 6.55
C MET A 304 -10.14 17.89 6.36
N ALA A 305 -8.95 18.44 6.59
CA ALA A 305 -7.68 17.71 6.55
C ALA A 305 -7.66 16.55 7.55
N ALA A 306 -8.20 16.76 8.76
CA ALA A 306 -8.32 15.73 9.78
C ALA A 306 -9.21 14.56 9.32
N TYR A 307 -10.37 14.85 8.71
CA TYR A 307 -11.26 13.80 8.19
C TYR A 307 -10.67 13.09 6.97
N GLN A 308 -9.96 13.79 6.07
CA GLN A 308 -9.27 13.18 4.94
C GLN A 308 -8.16 12.24 5.39
N GLY A 309 -7.25 12.73 6.23
CA GLY A 309 -6.15 11.93 6.76
C GLY A 309 -6.61 10.76 7.60
N ALA A 310 -7.65 10.94 8.43
CA ALA A 310 -8.20 9.84 9.22
C ALA A 310 -8.89 8.77 8.34
N ALA A 311 -9.60 9.17 7.28
CA ALA A 311 -10.19 8.22 6.34
C ALA A 311 -9.11 7.41 5.60
N ALA A 312 -8.03 8.06 5.20
CA ALA A 312 -6.86 7.42 4.60
C ALA A 312 -6.17 6.47 5.59
N PHE A 313 -5.92 6.91 6.83
CA PHE A 313 -5.30 6.08 7.86
C PHE A 313 -6.15 4.85 8.22
N LYS A 314 -7.49 4.97 8.22
CA LYS A 314 -8.40 3.84 8.42
C LYS A 314 -8.23 2.77 7.34
N ARG A 315 -8.07 3.17 6.06
CA ARG A 315 -7.83 2.24 4.95
C ARG A 315 -6.46 1.56 5.09
N ILE A 316 -5.41 2.32 5.38
CA ILE A 316 -4.06 1.81 5.60
C ILE A 316 -4.03 0.85 6.81
N SER A 317 -4.66 1.22 7.92
CA SER A 317 -4.73 0.37 9.11
C SER A 317 -5.42 -0.97 8.83
N SER A 318 -6.43 -1.01 7.95
CA SER A 318 -7.08 -2.27 7.56
C SER A 318 -6.14 -3.24 6.79
N ILE A 319 -5.03 -2.72 6.28
CA ILE A 319 -3.98 -3.54 5.65
C ILE A 319 -2.95 -3.95 6.71
N ILE A 320 -2.39 -2.96 7.43
CA ILE A 320 -1.29 -3.17 8.38
C ILE A 320 -1.72 -4.06 9.57
N ASP A 321 -2.96 -3.91 10.04
CA ASP A 321 -3.50 -4.63 11.21
C ASP A 321 -4.08 -6.01 10.86
N LYS A 322 -4.10 -6.39 9.57
CA LYS A 322 -4.62 -7.70 9.21
C LYS A 322 -3.73 -8.78 9.83
N GLU A 323 -4.36 -9.69 10.58
CA GLU A 323 -3.67 -10.79 11.23
C GLU A 323 -3.08 -11.73 10.17
N ILE A 324 -1.80 -12.00 10.29
CA ILE A 324 -1.07 -12.98 9.48
C ILE A 324 -1.18 -14.32 10.21
N LYS A 325 -1.93 -15.25 9.64
CA LYS A 325 -2.17 -16.57 10.22
C LYS A 325 -0.96 -17.47 10.05
N ILE A 326 -0.35 -17.45 8.87
CA ILE A 326 0.82 -18.27 8.51
C ILE A 326 2.07 -17.40 8.61
N LYS A 327 2.67 -17.33 9.80
CA LYS A 327 3.86 -16.51 10.04
C LYS A 327 5.04 -17.34 10.55
N GLU A 328 6.25 -16.87 10.22
CA GLU A 328 7.46 -17.40 10.82
C GLU A 328 7.44 -17.22 12.34
N THR A 329 7.84 -18.23 13.06
CA THR A 329 8.02 -18.14 14.50
C THR A 329 9.27 -18.89 14.95
N ASN A 330 10.12 -18.22 15.70
CA ASN A 330 11.33 -18.79 16.27
C ASN A 330 11.04 -19.82 17.38
N LYS A 331 9.76 -19.99 17.77
CA LYS A 331 9.33 -20.96 18.78
C LYS A 331 9.21 -22.38 18.21
N PHE A 332 9.08 -22.53 16.90
CA PHE A 332 8.94 -23.83 16.27
C PHE A 332 10.30 -24.45 15.94
N PRO A 333 10.45 -25.78 16.12
CA PRO A 333 11.68 -26.49 15.77
C PRO A 333 11.92 -26.44 14.26
N LYS A 334 13.18 -26.62 13.87
CA LYS A 334 13.53 -26.81 12.45
C LYS A 334 13.03 -28.18 11.99
N LEU A 335 12.54 -28.25 10.75
CA LEU A 335 12.22 -29.51 10.10
C LEU A 335 13.51 -30.33 9.93
N ILE A 336 13.51 -31.56 10.42
CA ILE A 336 14.61 -32.51 10.31
C ILE A 336 14.19 -33.58 9.33
N LEU A 337 14.83 -33.63 8.17
CA LEU A 337 14.56 -34.66 7.17
C LEU A 337 15.39 -35.92 7.41
N LYS A 338 14.75 -37.09 7.22
CA LYS A 338 15.38 -38.41 7.21
C LYS A 338 15.24 -39.03 5.83
N ASN A 339 14.02 -39.39 5.45
CA ASN A 339 13.69 -39.99 4.17
C ASN A 339 12.94 -39.04 3.24
N SER A 340 12.41 -37.94 3.76
CA SER A 340 11.49 -37.02 3.07
C SER A 340 10.16 -37.68 2.70
N ASP A 341 9.64 -38.56 3.56
CA ASP A 341 8.31 -39.15 3.43
C ASP A 341 7.24 -38.10 3.74
N ILE A 342 6.18 -38.02 2.92
CA ILE A 342 5.13 -37.03 3.09
C ILE A 342 3.79 -37.71 3.28
N ASN A 343 3.07 -37.35 4.35
CA ASN A 343 1.78 -37.93 4.71
C ASN A 343 0.71 -36.83 4.84
N PHE A 344 -0.38 -36.98 4.10
CA PHE A 344 -1.60 -36.21 4.29
C PHE A 344 -2.58 -37.08 5.09
N LYS A 345 -3.12 -36.56 6.21
CA LYS A 345 -4.02 -37.28 7.11
C LYS A 345 -5.36 -36.54 7.18
N ASN A 346 -6.40 -37.08 6.54
CA ASN A 346 -7.76 -36.57 6.54
C ASN A 346 -7.86 -35.07 6.23
N VAL A 347 -7.10 -34.62 5.21
CA VAL A 347 -6.96 -33.21 4.87
C VAL A 347 -8.20 -32.71 4.14
N GLU A 348 -8.81 -31.64 4.67
CA GLU A 348 -9.86 -30.86 3.99
C GLU A 348 -9.39 -29.43 3.79
N PHE A 349 -9.64 -28.91 2.58
CA PHE A 349 -9.28 -27.52 2.27
C PHE A 349 -10.30 -26.84 1.36
N LYS A 350 -10.58 -25.56 1.64
CA LYS A 350 -11.45 -24.67 0.89
C LYS A 350 -10.78 -23.29 0.76
N TYR A 351 -10.75 -22.73 -0.44
CA TYR A 351 -10.35 -21.33 -0.65
C TYR A 351 -11.42 -20.36 -0.12
N GLU A 352 -11.04 -19.23 0.45
CA GLU A 352 -11.99 -18.21 0.91
C GLU A 352 -12.82 -17.60 -0.25
N SER A 353 -12.28 -17.65 -1.47
CA SER A 353 -12.93 -17.11 -2.69
C SER A 353 -14.00 -18.03 -3.28
N THR A 354 -14.12 -19.28 -2.81
CA THR A 354 -15.06 -20.27 -3.37
C THR A 354 -15.94 -20.85 -2.29
N ASP A 355 -17.14 -21.33 -2.65
CA ASP A 355 -18.04 -22.01 -1.72
C ASP A 355 -17.78 -23.51 -1.60
N GLU A 356 -17.11 -24.10 -2.58
CA GLU A 356 -16.81 -25.53 -2.62
C GLU A 356 -15.43 -25.85 -2.02
N LYS A 357 -15.32 -27.04 -1.39
CA LYS A 357 -14.05 -27.59 -0.93
C LYS A 357 -13.20 -28.04 -2.12
N ALA A 358 -11.99 -27.49 -2.23
CA ALA A 358 -11.01 -27.92 -3.22
C ALA A 358 -10.40 -29.28 -2.89
N ILE A 359 -10.31 -29.62 -1.60
CA ILE A 359 -9.87 -30.92 -1.09
C ILE A 359 -10.91 -31.43 -0.09
N LYS A 360 -11.37 -32.68 -0.28
CA LYS A 360 -12.46 -33.32 0.48
C LYS A 360 -11.93 -34.60 1.16
N GLU A 361 -11.38 -34.47 2.38
CA GLU A 361 -10.93 -35.59 3.23
C GLU A 361 -9.94 -36.54 2.51
N ILE A 362 -8.77 -35.99 2.16
CA ILE A 362 -7.72 -36.78 1.51
C ILE A 362 -6.74 -37.32 2.54
N SER A 363 -6.47 -38.64 2.45
CA SER A 363 -5.36 -39.31 3.10
C SER A 363 -4.48 -39.97 2.04
N LEU A 364 -3.19 -39.61 2.03
CA LEU A 364 -2.23 -40.16 1.06
C LEU A 364 -0.83 -40.21 1.65
N GLU A 365 -0.07 -41.20 1.21
CA GLU A 365 1.32 -41.43 1.58
C GLU A 365 2.21 -41.35 0.35
N ILE A 366 3.24 -40.55 0.41
CA ILE A 366 4.27 -40.31 -0.61
C ILE A 366 5.60 -40.75 -0.02
N LYS A 367 6.19 -41.78 -0.60
CA LYS A 367 7.50 -42.27 -0.16
C LYS A 367 8.63 -41.31 -0.57
N GLY A 368 9.57 -41.14 0.31
CA GLY A 368 10.75 -40.34 0.05
C GLY A 368 11.61 -40.90 -1.09
N ASN A 369 12.34 -40.01 -1.75
CA ASN A 369 13.21 -40.31 -2.89
C ASN A 369 12.49 -41.01 -4.07
N THR A 370 11.17 -40.82 -4.18
CA THR A 370 10.37 -41.32 -5.28
C THR A 370 9.64 -40.19 -5.99
N MET A 371 9.25 -40.46 -7.24
CA MET A 371 8.41 -39.55 -8.00
C MET A 371 6.95 -39.97 -7.87
N THR A 372 6.10 -39.08 -7.39
CA THR A 372 4.64 -39.28 -7.28
C THR A 372 3.91 -38.31 -8.18
N ALA A 373 3.08 -38.83 -9.07
CA ALA A 373 2.29 -38.04 -10.01
C ALA A 373 0.83 -37.89 -9.54
N PHE A 374 0.28 -36.67 -9.74
CA PHE A 374 -1.15 -36.39 -9.58
C PHE A 374 -1.77 -36.16 -10.94
N VAL A 375 -2.81 -36.96 -11.26
CA VAL A 375 -3.55 -36.92 -12.53
C VAL A 375 -5.04 -36.69 -12.27
N GLY A 376 -5.73 -36.03 -13.19
CA GLY A 376 -7.17 -35.75 -13.08
C GLY A 376 -7.56 -34.52 -13.90
N HIS A 377 -8.85 -34.31 -14.07
CA HIS A 377 -9.39 -33.14 -14.79
C HIS A 377 -8.99 -31.81 -14.13
N SER A 378 -9.10 -30.72 -14.91
CA SER A 378 -8.97 -29.38 -14.34
C SER A 378 -9.96 -29.17 -13.17
N GLY A 379 -9.55 -28.53 -12.11
CA GLY A 379 -10.36 -28.34 -10.89
C GLY A 379 -10.44 -29.58 -9.98
N ALA A 380 -9.74 -30.66 -10.25
CA ALA A 380 -9.73 -31.86 -9.38
C ALA A 380 -9.02 -31.68 -8.03
N GLY A 381 -8.29 -30.57 -7.81
CA GLY A 381 -7.57 -30.24 -6.57
C GLY A 381 -6.06 -30.53 -6.61
N LYS A 382 -5.49 -30.84 -7.78
CA LYS A 382 -4.05 -31.19 -7.94
C LYS A 382 -3.11 -30.07 -7.48
N SER A 383 -3.25 -28.86 -8.01
CA SER A 383 -2.41 -27.71 -7.64
C SER A 383 -2.62 -27.29 -6.18
N THR A 384 -3.80 -27.57 -5.62
CA THR A 384 -4.08 -27.33 -4.20
C THR A 384 -3.19 -28.22 -3.30
N ILE A 385 -2.95 -29.50 -3.65
CA ILE A 385 -2.04 -30.38 -2.89
C ILE A 385 -0.62 -29.80 -2.91
N ILE A 386 -0.14 -29.37 -4.09
CA ILE A 386 1.18 -28.75 -4.23
C ILE A 386 1.30 -27.45 -3.41
N ASN A 387 0.25 -26.64 -3.36
CA ASN A 387 0.24 -25.37 -2.64
C ASN A 387 0.11 -25.51 -1.11
N LEU A 388 -0.46 -26.61 -0.62
CA LEU A 388 -0.57 -26.90 0.81
C LEU A 388 0.79 -27.29 1.40
N LEU A 389 1.67 -27.96 0.66
CA LEU A 389 2.93 -28.49 1.18
C LEU A 389 3.94 -27.39 1.57
N PRO A 390 4.17 -26.30 0.79
CA PRO A 390 5.01 -25.17 1.23
C PRO A 390 4.30 -24.26 2.23
N ARG A 391 3.12 -24.67 2.69
CA ARG A 391 2.29 -23.93 3.63
C ARG A 391 1.99 -22.53 3.12
N PHE A 392 1.52 -22.44 1.84
CA PHE A 392 0.92 -21.22 1.31
C PHE A 392 -0.49 -21.04 1.86
N TYR A 393 -1.13 -22.15 2.23
CA TYR A 393 -2.43 -22.24 2.88
C TYR A 393 -2.36 -23.33 3.97
N ASP A 394 -3.11 -23.16 5.05
CA ASP A 394 -3.32 -24.19 6.07
C ASP A 394 -4.64 -24.92 5.82
N PRO A 395 -4.70 -26.25 5.97
CA PRO A 395 -5.94 -27.02 5.84
C PRO A 395 -6.91 -26.68 6.97
N GLN A 396 -8.22 -26.73 6.68
CA GLN A 396 -9.25 -26.51 7.71
C GLN A 396 -9.40 -27.72 8.63
N LYS A 397 -9.12 -28.94 8.13
CA LYS A 397 -9.09 -30.17 8.91
C LYS A 397 -7.94 -31.08 8.47
N GLY A 398 -7.55 -31.98 9.34
CA GLY A 398 -6.46 -32.91 9.11
C GLY A 398 -5.09 -32.29 9.33
N SER A 399 -4.04 -33.01 8.94
CA SER A 399 -2.66 -32.58 9.04
C SER A 399 -1.81 -33.06 7.88
N ILE A 400 -0.74 -32.34 7.61
CA ILE A 400 0.28 -32.71 6.62
C ILE A 400 1.60 -32.89 7.39
N GLU A 401 2.23 -34.02 7.19
CA GLU A 401 3.47 -34.38 7.89
C GLU A 401 4.59 -34.68 6.89
N ILE A 402 5.82 -34.31 7.26
CA ILE A 402 7.05 -34.72 6.56
C ILE A 402 7.91 -35.44 7.58
N ASP A 403 8.28 -36.71 7.28
CA ASP A 403 8.99 -37.61 8.21
C ASP A 403 8.35 -37.65 9.62
N GLY A 404 7.01 -37.68 9.70
CA GLY A 404 6.23 -37.69 10.93
C GLY A 404 6.13 -36.34 11.65
N GLN A 405 6.73 -35.27 11.12
CA GLN A 405 6.67 -33.92 11.69
C GLN A 405 5.58 -33.12 11.00
N ASN A 406 4.61 -32.61 11.77
CA ASN A 406 3.55 -31.77 11.23
C ASN A 406 4.10 -30.44 10.73
N ILE A 407 3.85 -30.10 9.45
CA ILE A 407 4.35 -28.86 8.81
C ILE A 407 3.83 -27.59 9.48
N SER A 408 2.70 -27.64 10.21
CA SER A 408 2.17 -26.48 10.94
C SER A 408 2.90 -26.19 12.24
N SER A 409 3.66 -27.15 12.76
CA SER A 409 4.41 -27.06 14.02
C SER A 409 5.93 -26.94 13.84
N VAL A 410 6.42 -26.79 12.62
CA VAL A 410 7.84 -26.53 12.32
C VAL A 410 8.05 -25.10 11.82
N SER A 411 9.30 -24.62 11.90
CA SER A 411 9.69 -23.31 11.36
C SER A 411 9.41 -23.24 9.86
N LEU A 412 8.67 -22.22 9.42
CA LEU A 412 8.28 -22.01 8.03
C LEU A 412 9.50 -21.84 7.12
N SER A 413 10.50 -21.12 7.60
CA SER A 413 11.79 -20.95 6.92
C SER A 413 12.49 -22.29 6.70
N SER A 414 12.53 -23.14 7.73
CA SER A 414 13.10 -24.48 7.64
C SER A 414 12.33 -25.39 6.68
N LEU A 415 10.99 -25.36 6.72
CA LEU A 415 10.13 -26.08 5.78
C LEU A 415 10.44 -25.66 4.34
N ARG A 416 10.34 -24.37 4.02
CA ARG A 416 10.53 -23.83 2.67
C ARG A 416 11.95 -23.96 2.15
N LYS A 417 12.96 -24.01 3.02
CA LYS A 417 14.35 -24.30 2.64
C LYS A 417 14.49 -25.70 2.01
N ASN A 418 13.71 -26.66 2.47
CA ASN A 418 13.74 -28.05 2.02
C ASN A 418 12.83 -28.35 0.82
N LEU A 419 12.11 -27.34 0.31
CA LEU A 419 11.19 -27.46 -0.82
C LEU A 419 11.68 -26.60 -2.00
N SER A 420 11.62 -27.11 -3.22
CA SER A 420 11.73 -26.32 -4.47
C SER A 420 10.46 -26.44 -5.25
N LEU A 421 9.99 -25.34 -5.83
CA LEU A 421 8.79 -25.28 -6.68
C LEU A 421 9.18 -24.83 -8.08
N VAL A 422 8.75 -25.60 -9.07
CA VAL A 422 8.74 -25.21 -10.48
C VAL A 422 7.27 -25.08 -10.88
N SER A 423 6.80 -23.85 -11.02
CA SER A 423 5.40 -23.54 -11.34
C SER A 423 5.14 -23.52 -12.84
N GLN A 424 3.87 -23.65 -13.21
CA GLN A 424 3.38 -23.52 -14.58
C GLN A 424 3.66 -22.10 -15.11
N ASP A 425 3.27 -21.07 -14.32
CA ASP A 425 3.55 -19.68 -14.62
C ASP A 425 4.89 -19.26 -13.99
N VAL A 426 5.90 -19.13 -14.84
CA VAL A 426 7.25 -18.74 -14.40
C VAL A 426 7.32 -17.25 -14.20
N ILE A 427 7.50 -16.82 -12.95
CA ILE A 427 7.73 -15.41 -12.60
C ILE A 427 9.23 -15.10 -12.62
N LEU A 428 9.62 -14.14 -13.46
CA LEU A 428 10.96 -13.59 -13.54
C LEU A 428 10.94 -12.10 -13.18
N PHE A 429 11.93 -11.67 -12.42
CA PHE A 429 12.10 -10.27 -12.03
C PHE A 429 12.80 -9.49 -13.15
N ASP A 430 12.50 -8.20 -13.25
CA ASP A 430 13.22 -7.29 -14.16
C ASP A 430 14.64 -7.04 -13.65
N ASP A 431 15.49 -8.00 -13.93
CA ASP A 431 16.89 -8.04 -13.50
C ASP A 431 17.70 -8.89 -14.52
N THR A 432 18.97 -9.09 -14.27
CA THR A 432 19.83 -9.95 -15.09
C THR A 432 19.42 -11.42 -15.00
N VAL A 433 19.79 -12.21 -15.99
CA VAL A 433 19.65 -13.68 -15.94
C VAL A 433 20.32 -14.25 -14.70
N LYS A 434 21.57 -13.81 -14.43
CA LYS A 434 22.36 -14.22 -13.26
C LYS A 434 21.61 -13.99 -11.95
N ASN A 435 21.09 -12.78 -11.72
CA ASN A 435 20.37 -12.44 -10.51
C ASN A 435 19.05 -13.20 -10.37
N ASN A 436 18.36 -13.43 -11.49
CA ASN A 436 17.17 -14.26 -11.51
C ASN A 436 17.43 -15.70 -11.06
N ILE A 437 18.57 -16.28 -11.44
CA ILE A 437 18.95 -17.64 -11.02
C ILE A 437 19.44 -17.63 -9.56
N ALA A 438 20.31 -16.68 -9.21
CA ALA A 438 20.87 -16.53 -7.87
C ALA A 438 19.82 -16.22 -6.81
N TYR A 439 18.61 -15.79 -7.21
CA TYR A 439 17.48 -15.57 -6.31
C TYR A 439 17.14 -16.80 -5.44
N ALA A 440 17.37 -18.00 -5.96
CA ALA A 440 17.13 -19.25 -5.23
C ALA A 440 18.13 -19.53 -4.11
N LYS A 441 19.37 -19.00 -4.24
CA LYS A 441 20.47 -19.17 -3.27
C LYS A 441 21.29 -17.87 -3.24
N PRO A 442 20.93 -16.90 -2.38
CA PRO A 442 21.72 -15.68 -2.22
C PRO A 442 23.15 -16.00 -1.82
N GLY A 443 24.11 -15.36 -2.49
CA GLY A 443 25.53 -15.60 -2.28
C GLY A 443 26.12 -16.81 -3.03
N ALA A 444 25.35 -17.42 -3.94
CA ALA A 444 25.87 -18.47 -4.82
C ALA A 444 27.03 -17.93 -5.67
N SER A 445 28.09 -18.73 -5.80
CA SER A 445 29.22 -18.41 -6.68
C SER A 445 28.79 -18.47 -8.14
N GLU A 446 29.53 -17.77 -9.00
CA GLU A 446 29.29 -17.81 -10.45
C GLU A 446 29.40 -19.23 -11.01
N LYS A 447 30.36 -20.02 -10.50
CA LYS A 447 30.52 -21.41 -10.86
C LYS A 447 29.28 -22.25 -10.55
N GLU A 448 28.70 -22.10 -9.36
CA GLU A 448 27.45 -22.80 -8.98
C GLU A 448 26.27 -22.40 -9.88
N ILE A 449 26.18 -21.12 -10.25
CA ILE A 449 25.12 -20.62 -11.14
C ILE A 449 25.27 -21.22 -12.53
N VAL A 450 26.46 -21.19 -13.11
CA VAL A 450 26.75 -21.79 -14.43
C VAL A 450 26.50 -23.29 -14.45
N GLU A 451 26.90 -23.99 -13.39
CA GLU A 451 26.69 -25.44 -13.26
C GLU A 451 25.19 -25.77 -13.21
N ALA A 452 24.42 -25.03 -12.40
CA ALA A 452 22.97 -25.20 -12.36
C ALA A 452 22.31 -24.92 -13.72
N CYS A 453 22.83 -23.95 -14.48
CA CYS A 453 22.36 -23.65 -15.84
C CYS A 453 22.67 -24.75 -16.83
N ARG A 454 23.84 -25.40 -16.73
CA ARG A 454 24.18 -26.55 -17.57
C ARG A 454 23.25 -27.72 -17.31
N PHE A 455 23.00 -28.06 -16.04
CA PHE A 455 22.06 -29.12 -15.70
C PHE A 455 20.61 -28.82 -16.14
N ALA A 456 20.24 -27.55 -16.19
CA ALA A 456 18.94 -27.10 -16.70
C ALA A 456 18.92 -26.87 -18.22
N ALA A 457 20.00 -27.20 -18.93
CA ALA A 457 20.19 -26.93 -20.36
C ALA A 457 19.88 -25.46 -20.75
N SER A 458 20.20 -24.53 -19.86
CA SER A 458 19.94 -23.10 -20.06
C SER A 458 21.17 -22.30 -20.46
N ASP A 459 22.38 -22.79 -20.22
CA ASP A 459 23.63 -22.11 -20.52
C ASP A 459 23.83 -21.87 -22.03
N GLU A 460 23.37 -22.78 -22.89
CA GLU A 460 23.45 -22.64 -24.33
C GLU A 460 22.73 -21.39 -24.85
N PHE A 461 21.49 -21.17 -24.46
CA PHE A 461 20.77 -19.99 -24.90
C PHE A 461 21.22 -18.72 -24.17
N ILE A 462 21.64 -18.83 -22.89
CA ILE A 462 22.15 -17.69 -22.13
C ILE A 462 23.42 -17.12 -22.80
N ASN A 463 24.32 -17.97 -23.22
CA ASN A 463 25.55 -17.56 -23.92
C ASN A 463 25.30 -16.90 -25.30
N LYS A 464 24.12 -17.17 -25.91
CA LYS A 464 23.68 -16.49 -27.15
C LYS A 464 23.03 -15.12 -26.90
N LEU A 465 22.73 -14.76 -25.64
CA LEU A 465 22.21 -13.44 -25.31
C LEU A 465 23.30 -12.35 -25.43
N PRO A 466 22.92 -11.08 -25.71
CA PRO A 466 23.87 -9.99 -25.99
C PRO A 466 24.94 -9.76 -24.91
N LYS A 467 24.60 -10.02 -23.63
CA LYS A 467 25.51 -9.90 -22.47
C LYS A 467 25.58 -11.20 -21.65
N GLY A 468 25.24 -12.35 -22.25
CA GLY A 468 25.23 -13.63 -21.56
C GLY A 468 24.41 -13.56 -20.25
N TYR A 469 25.02 -13.97 -19.15
CA TYR A 469 24.43 -13.98 -17.81
C TYR A 469 24.04 -12.59 -17.27
N ASP A 470 24.68 -11.53 -17.74
CA ASP A 470 24.40 -10.16 -17.33
C ASP A 470 23.34 -9.47 -18.21
N THR A 471 22.67 -10.22 -19.09
CA THR A 471 21.57 -9.70 -19.90
C THR A 471 20.35 -9.40 -19.05
N MET A 472 19.83 -8.17 -19.14
CA MET A 472 18.54 -7.76 -18.55
C MET A 472 17.39 -8.40 -19.32
N ILE A 473 16.52 -9.13 -18.63
CA ILE A 473 15.44 -9.90 -19.28
C ILE A 473 14.10 -9.17 -19.35
N GLY A 474 13.99 -8.01 -18.69
CA GLY A 474 12.77 -7.19 -18.65
C GLY A 474 11.67 -7.77 -17.74
N GLU A 475 10.59 -7.02 -17.59
CA GLU A 475 9.46 -7.40 -16.74
C GLU A 475 8.91 -8.78 -17.16
N ASN A 476 8.79 -9.69 -16.18
CA ASN A 476 8.37 -11.08 -16.39
C ASN A 476 9.15 -11.83 -17.48
N GLY A 477 10.38 -11.41 -17.77
CA GLY A 477 11.23 -12.04 -18.78
C GLY A 477 10.65 -11.93 -20.19
N VAL A 478 10.06 -10.77 -20.55
CA VAL A 478 9.39 -10.53 -21.84
C VAL A 478 10.29 -10.84 -23.05
N ARG A 479 11.60 -10.81 -22.88
CA ARG A 479 12.60 -11.09 -23.93
C ARG A 479 12.94 -12.57 -24.11
N LEU A 480 12.33 -13.46 -23.33
CA LEU A 480 12.60 -14.89 -23.32
C LEU A 480 11.38 -15.68 -23.81
N SER A 481 11.62 -16.80 -24.51
CA SER A 481 10.58 -17.76 -24.86
C SER A 481 10.07 -18.49 -23.62
N GLY A 482 8.89 -19.12 -23.71
CA GLY A 482 8.32 -19.93 -22.63
C GLY A 482 9.29 -21.03 -22.14
N GLY A 483 9.92 -21.76 -23.06
CA GLY A 483 10.90 -22.79 -22.73
C GLY A 483 12.17 -22.25 -22.08
N GLN A 484 12.64 -21.06 -22.47
CA GLN A 484 13.76 -20.39 -21.83
C GLN A 484 13.45 -19.96 -20.39
N LYS A 485 12.26 -19.40 -20.16
CA LYS A 485 11.79 -19.05 -18.81
C LYS A 485 11.71 -20.30 -17.93
N GLN A 486 11.17 -21.40 -18.46
CA GLN A 486 11.02 -22.64 -17.72
C GLN A 486 12.39 -23.22 -17.34
N ARG A 487 13.37 -23.20 -18.26
CA ARG A 487 14.75 -23.64 -17.95
C ARG A 487 15.43 -22.78 -16.89
N ILE A 488 15.18 -21.47 -16.84
CA ILE A 488 15.64 -20.61 -15.73
C ILE A 488 14.96 -21.01 -14.41
N SER A 489 13.68 -21.33 -14.42
CA SER A 489 12.97 -21.81 -13.22
C SER A 489 13.54 -23.14 -12.71
N ILE A 490 13.86 -24.05 -13.61
CA ILE A 490 14.51 -25.32 -13.28
C ILE A 490 15.94 -25.07 -12.76
N ALA A 491 16.72 -24.17 -13.38
CA ALA A 491 18.05 -23.79 -12.89
C ALA A 491 17.97 -23.23 -11.45
N ARG A 492 16.97 -22.41 -11.13
CA ARG A 492 16.68 -21.98 -9.74
C ARG A 492 16.49 -23.17 -8.79
N ALA A 493 15.69 -24.15 -9.19
CA ALA A 493 15.40 -25.32 -8.38
C ALA A 493 16.62 -26.22 -8.19
N ILE A 494 17.47 -26.37 -9.22
CA ILE A 494 18.75 -27.09 -9.16
C ILE A 494 19.74 -26.37 -8.23
N LEU A 495 19.90 -25.06 -8.39
CA LEU A 495 20.81 -24.24 -7.57
C LEU A 495 20.42 -24.27 -6.08
N LYS A 496 19.11 -24.27 -5.78
CA LYS A 496 18.58 -24.40 -4.42
C LYS A 496 18.87 -25.77 -3.81
N SER A 497 18.94 -26.81 -4.64
CA SER A 497 19.27 -28.20 -4.24
C SER A 497 18.43 -28.77 -3.10
N SER A 498 17.14 -28.48 -3.09
CA SER A 498 16.20 -28.99 -2.06
C SER A 498 15.96 -30.49 -2.23
N PRO A 499 15.75 -31.25 -1.13
CA PRO A 499 15.46 -32.68 -1.17
C PRO A 499 14.02 -33.01 -1.65
N ILE A 500 13.08 -32.04 -1.54
CA ILE A 500 11.71 -32.21 -2.00
C ILE A 500 11.43 -31.24 -3.14
N ILE A 501 10.95 -31.75 -4.27
CA ILE A 501 10.66 -31.02 -5.49
C ILE A 501 9.17 -31.03 -5.77
N LEU A 502 8.62 -29.86 -6.06
CA LEU A 502 7.24 -29.66 -6.47
C LEU A 502 7.20 -29.18 -7.92
N LEU A 503 6.53 -29.91 -8.79
CA LEU A 503 6.40 -29.60 -10.21
C LEU A 503 4.93 -29.40 -10.56
N ASP A 504 4.55 -28.18 -10.93
CA ASP A 504 3.21 -27.86 -11.39
C ASP A 504 3.22 -27.60 -12.90
N GLU A 505 2.80 -28.60 -13.70
CA GLU A 505 2.67 -28.53 -15.16
C GLU A 505 3.89 -27.93 -15.92
N ALA A 506 5.09 -28.29 -15.52
CA ALA A 506 6.33 -27.64 -15.96
C ALA A 506 6.60 -27.69 -17.49
N THR A 507 5.81 -28.42 -18.28
CA THR A 507 6.04 -28.60 -19.74
C THR A 507 4.78 -28.31 -20.59
N SER A 508 3.66 -27.86 -20.00
CA SER A 508 2.36 -27.80 -20.67
C SER A 508 2.26 -26.80 -21.84
N SER A 509 3.11 -25.78 -21.88
CA SER A 509 3.06 -24.68 -22.87
C SER A 509 4.28 -24.63 -23.81
N LEU A 510 5.01 -25.76 -23.99
CA LEU A 510 6.25 -25.80 -24.75
C LEU A 510 6.04 -26.46 -26.12
N ASP A 511 6.83 -26.04 -27.10
CA ASP A 511 7.02 -26.72 -28.37
C ASP A 511 7.80 -28.02 -28.18
N ALA A 512 7.73 -28.97 -29.14
CA ALA A 512 8.27 -30.32 -28.98
C ALA A 512 9.79 -30.36 -28.72
N GLU A 513 10.57 -29.48 -29.36
CA GLU A 513 12.03 -29.40 -29.16
C GLU A 513 12.37 -28.86 -27.75
N SER A 514 11.71 -27.80 -27.33
CA SER A 514 11.86 -27.24 -25.97
C SER A 514 11.37 -28.21 -24.90
N GLU A 515 10.34 -29.02 -25.19
CA GLU A 515 9.78 -30.02 -24.27
C GLU A 515 10.81 -31.12 -23.95
N GLU A 516 11.48 -31.68 -24.95
CA GLU A 516 12.51 -32.70 -24.73
C GLU A 516 13.67 -32.19 -23.87
N ILE A 517 14.15 -30.99 -24.16
CA ILE A 517 15.23 -30.34 -23.39
C ILE A 517 14.79 -30.10 -21.93
N VAL A 518 13.58 -29.59 -21.72
CA VAL A 518 13.03 -29.32 -20.39
C VAL A 518 12.77 -30.63 -19.63
N GLN A 519 12.29 -31.68 -20.31
CA GLN A 519 12.08 -32.99 -19.70
C GLN A 519 13.41 -33.59 -19.19
N ASN A 520 14.47 -33.50 -19.98
CA ASN A 520 15.81 -33.93 -19.57
C ASN A 520 16.33 -33.13 -18.35
N ALA A 521 16.09 -31.83 -18.32
CA ALA A 521 16.42 -30.99 -17.18
C ALA A 521 15.61 -31.38 -15.91
N ILE A 522 14.31 -31.70 -16.06
CA ILE A 522 13.46 -32.21 -14.98
C ILE A 522 13.98 -33.56 -14.47
N ASN A 523 14.35 -34.48 -15.35
CA ASN A 523 14.91 -35.77 -14.97
C ASN A 523 16.21 -35.61 -14.15
N ASN A 524 17.05 -34.65 -14.52
CA ASN A 524 18.26 -34.32 -13.75
C ASN A 524 17.92 -33.72 -12.36
N LEU A 525 16.92 -32.83 -12.32
CA LEU A 525 16.47 -32.18 -11.07
C LEU A 525 15.89 -33.18 -10.07
N THR A 526 15.12 -34.17 -10.54
CA THR A 526 14.33 -35.09 -9.71
C THR A 526 15.08 -36.32 -9.25
N LYS A 527 16.26 -36.60 -9.81
CA LYS A 527 17.08 -37.77 -9.50
C LYS A 527 17.40 -37.85 -8.01
N ASN A 528 17.02 -38.97 -7.37
CA ASN A 528 17.21 -39.24 -5.94
C ASN A 528 16.58 -38.18 -5.02
N LYS A 529 15.42 -37.60 -5.43
CA LYS A 529 14.67 -36.64 -4.62
C LYS A 529 13.21 -37.04 -4.52
N THR A 530 12.57 -36.66 -3.42
CA THR A 530 11.11 -36.78 -3.28
C THR A 530 10.44 -35.78 -4.20
N THR A 531 9.73 -36.26 -5.22
CA THR A 531 9.13 -35.39 -6.22
C THR A 531 7.60 -35.57 -6.27
N LEU A 532 6.88 -34.45 -6.14
CA LEU A 532 5.45 -34.37 -6.41
C LEU A 532 5.26 -33.64 -7.74
N VAL A 533 4.58 -34.27 -8.69
CA VAL A 533 4.36 -33.70 -10.02
C VAL A 533 2.89 -33.72 -10.41
N ILE A 534 2.37 -32.60 -10.89
CA ILE A 534 1.10 -32.57 -11.62
C ILE A 534 1.41 -32.95 -13.06
N ALA A 535 0.95 -34.14 -13.44
CA ALA A 535 1.27 -34.71 -14.74
C ALA A 535 0.17 -34.42 -15.76
N HIS A 536 0.58 -33.70 -16.82
CA HIS A 536 -0.21 -33.45 -18.03
C HIS A 536 0.45 -34.04 -19.27
N ARG A 537 1.55 -34.80 -19.12
CA ARG A 537 2.28 -35.45 -20.22
C ARG A 537 2.52 -36.93 -19.90
N LEU A 538 2.43 -37.75 -20.93
CA LEU A 538 2.62 -39.19 -20.82
C LEU A 538 4.00 -39.57 -20.29
N SER A 539 5.05 -38.89 -20.74
CA SER A 539 6.42 -39.11 -20.30
C SER A 539 6.59 -38.96 -18.79
N THR A 540 5.94 -37.94 -18.21
CA THR A 540 5.96 -37.69 -16.75
C THR A 540 5.18 -38.78 -16.00
N ILE A 541 4.06 -39.27 -16.56
CA ILE A 541 3.23 -40.30 -15.97
C ILE A 541 3.97 -41.65 -15.93
N HIS A 542 4.63 -42.02 -17.03
CA HIS A 542 5.40 -43.27 -17.12
C HIS A 542 6.60 -43.34 -16.16
N ASN A 543 7.24 -42.20 -15.89
CA ASN A 543 8.37 -42.11 -14.99
C ASN A 543 7.98 -42.10 -13.49
N ALA A 544 6.70 -41.98 -13.17
CA ALA A 544 6.23 -41.91 -11.79
C ALA A 544 6.20 -43.28 -11.10
N ASN A 545 6.75 -43.38 -9.91
CA ASN A 545 6.71 -44.59 -9.08
C ASN A 545 5.30 -44.86 -8.55
N LYS A 546 4.51 -43.81 -8.29
CA LYS A 546 3.13 -43.87 -7.84
C LYS A 546 2.31 -42.75 -8.46
N ILE A 547 1.09 -43.06 -8.83
CA ILE A 547 0.15 -42.11 -9.44
C ILE A 547 -1.10 -42.07 -8.57
N PHE A 548 -1.54 -40.87 -8.22
CA PHE A 548 -2.83 -40.61 -7.57
C PHE A 548 -3.80 -40.04 -8.60
N VAL A 549 -4.95 -40.72 -8.77
CA VAL A 549 -6.02 -40.25 -9.65
C VAL A 549 -7.01 -39.42 -8.83
N MET A 550 -7.15 -38.15 -9.20
CA MET A 550 -7.98 -37.19 -8.47
C MET A 550 -9.26 -36.83 -9.26
N LYS A 551 -10.37 -36.76 -8.54
CA LYS A 551 -11.67 -36.32 -9.05
C LYS A 551 -12.43 -35.52 -7.99
N GLN A 552 -12.85 -34.29 -8.32
CA GLN A 552 -13.68 -33.44 -7.46
C GLN A 552 -13.17 -33.30 -5.99
N GLY A 553 -11.86 -33.14 -5.84
CA GLY A 553 -11.23 -32.96 -4.53
C GLY A 553 -10.99 -34.23 -3.73
N LYS A 554 -11.13 -35.43 -4.34
CA LYS A 554 -10.88 -36.73 -3.72
C LYS A 554 -9.86 -37.54 -4.52
N VAL A 555 -9.16 -38.45 -3.87
CA VAL A 555 -8.37 -39.49 -4.52
C VAL A 555 -9.32 -40.69 -4.76
N ILE A 556 -9.50 -41.07 -6.03
CA ILE A 556 -10.40 -42.15 -6.40
C ILE A 556 -9.66 -43.47 -6.59
N ASN A 557 -8.39 -43.44 -6.99
CA ASN A 557 -7.53 -44.62 -7.12
C ASN A 557 -6.05 -44.23 -7.02
N SER A 558 -5.17 -45.18 -6.74
CA SER A 558 -3.72 -44.99 -6.75
C SER A 558 -2.98 -46.28 -7.10
N GLY A 559 -1.86 -46.17 -7.81
CA GLY A 559 -1.02 -47.28 -8.20
C GLY A 559 0.07 -46.85 -9.17
N ASN A 560 0.73 -47.81 -9.80
CA ASN A 560 1.60 -47.57 -10.95
C ASN A 560 0.79 -47.46 -12.24
N HIS A 561 1.42 -47.14 -13.36
CA HIS A 561 0.78 -46.98 -14.66
C HIS A 561 0.00 -48.23 -15.08
N ASP A 562 0.64 -49.40 -15.04
CA ASP A 562 0.06 -50.67 -15.52
C ASP A 562 -1.17 -51.06 -14.69
N PHE A 563 -1.09 -50.96 -13.37
CA PHE A 563 -2.23 -51.21 -12.50
C PHE A 563 -3.41 -50.28 -12.79
N LEU A 564 -3.16 -48.99 -13.00
CA LEU A 564 -4.23 -48.01 -13.20
C LEU A 564 -4.89 -48.09 -14.58
N ILE A 565 -4.18 -48.50 -15.63
CA ILE A 565 -4.74 -48.73 -16.97
C ILE A 565 -5.80 -49.83 -16.94
N ASP A 566 -5.55 -50.88 -16.14
CA ASP A 566 -6.46 -52.03 -16.06
C ASP A 566 -7.59 -51.80 -15.04
N ASN A 567 -7.32 -51.08 -13.94
CA ASN A 567 -8.21 -51.01 -12.78
C ASN A 567 -8.87 -49.63 -12.55
N CYS A 568 -8.64 -48.63 -13.43
CA CYS A 568 -9.22 -47.29 -13.26
C CYS A 568 -9.72 -46.72 -14.60
N ALA A 569 -11.03 -46.81 -14.83
CA ALA A 569 -11.66 -46.29 -16.05
C ALA A 569 -11.41 -44.80 -16.27
N GLU A 570 -11.39 -43.99 -15.20
CA GLU A 570 -11.11 -42.56 -15.25
C GLU A 570 -9.67 -42.29 -15.73
N TYR A 571 -8.69 -43.03 -15.19
CA TYR A 571 -7.30 -42.96 -15.62
C TYR A 571 -7.12 -43.35 -17.07
N LYS A 572 -7.72 -44.47 -17.47
CA LYS A 572 -7.69 -44.95 -18.84
C LYS A 572 -8.25 -43.94 -19.84
N SER A 573 -9.35 -43.29 -19.48
CA SER A 573 -9.95 -42.21 -20.29
C SER A 573 -9.04 -40.99 -20.41
N LEU A 574 -8.38 -40.55 -19.30
CA LEU A 574 -7.42 -39.46 -19.30
C LEU A 574 -6.20 -39.80 -20.17
N TYR A 575 -5.66 -40.99 -20.02
CA TYR A 575 -4.51 -41.49 -20.79
C TYR A 575 -4.81 -41.53 -22.28
N GLN A 576 -5.95 -42.09 -22.69
CA GLN A 576 -6.36 -42.16 -24.10
C GLN A 576 -6.58 -40.78 -24.75
N LYS A 577 -7.02 -39.79 -23.98
CA LYS A 577 -7.15 -38.39 -24.45
C LYS A 577 -5.82 -37.69 -24.65
N GLN A 578 -4.77 -38.11 -23.99
CA GLN A 578 -3.42 -37.58 -24.16
C GLN A 578 -2.64 -38.26 -25.31
N LEU A 579 -3.09 -39.42 -25.77
CA LEU A 579 -2.54 -40.10 -26.94
C LEU A 579 -3.12 -39.57 -28.28
N LYS A 580 -4.27 -38.88 -28.23
CA LYS A 580 -4.88 -38.18 -29.36
C LYS A 580 -4.43 -36.70 -29.42
#